data_f210769a41435cb8ff67e9efc740ca91
#
_entry.id   f210769a41435cb8ff67e9efc740ca91
#
_cell.length_a   1.000
_cell.length_b   1.000
_cell.length_c   1.000
_cell.angle_alpha   90.00
_cell.angle_beta   90.00
_cell.angle_gamma   90.00
#
_symmetry.space_group_name_H-M   'P 1'
#
loop_
_entity.id
_entity.type
_entity.pdbx_description
1 polymer ?
#
loop_
_entity_poly.entity_id
_entity_poly.type
_entity_poly.pdbx_seq_one_letter_code
_entity_poly.pdbx_strand_id
1 'polypeptide(L)'
;QRLGIRSVEFKGADGFWLNGKPYPHPLIGANRHQDFAVVGNAVPNSLHWSDAKKLRDAGLKVIRNAHCPQDPAFMDACDELGLFVLDNIPGWQFWNDAPEFAQRVFSDTRNLVRRDRNHACLWMWEPILNETWYPADFAKQTRDIVNEEYPFPYSTSGCDATARGHEYYDVLFAHPTNGNDVSVTQMDKRITYFTREWGDNVDDWNSHNSPSRVARNWGEVPMLVQAQHYAKPSYTYTSYDGLYRTTRQHIGGCLWHSFDHQRGYHPDPFYGGIMDVFRQPKYSYYMFQSQRDILKEERPFETGPMVHIAHEMTPFSPKDVTVYSN
;
A
#
# COMPACT_ATOMS: atom_id res chain seq x y z
N GLN A 1 12.31 -25.91 6.45
CA GLN A 1 12.42 -24.67 5.68
C GLN A 1 11.13 -24.49 4.89
N ARG A 2 10.50 -23.30 4.99
CA ARG A 2 9.31 -22.96 4.19
C ARG A 2 9.73 -22.61 2.78
N LEU A 3 8.93 -22.97 1.79
CA LEU A 3 9.13 -22.65 0.38
C LEU A 3 7.78 -22.22 -0.22
N GLY A 4 7.74 -21.05 -0.82
CA GLY A 4 6.61 -20.57 -1.62
C GLY A 4 6.98 -20.54 -3.11
N ILE A 5 6.11 -21.09 -3.95
CA ILE A 5 6.27 -21.06 -5.40
C ILE A 5 5.05 -20.34 -6.00
N ARG A 6 5.31 -19.34 -6.82
CA ARG A 6 4.27 -18.59 -7.53
C ARG A 6 4.77 -18.06 -8.86
N SER A 7 3.85 -17.74 -9.76
CA SER A 7 4.10 -16.88 -10.89
C SER A 7 3.20 -15.65 -10.83
N VAL A 8 3.74 -14.49 -11.13
CA VAL A 8 3.01 -13.23 -11.25
C VAL A 8 3.20 -12.68 -12.65
N GLU A 9 2.13 -12.18 -13.25
CA GLU A 9 2.16 -11.61 -14.59
C GLU A 9 1.28 -10.36 -14.62
N PHE A 10 1.78 -9.31 -15.27
CA PHE A 10 1.08 -8.04 -15.49
C PHE A 10 0.84 -7.91 -17.00
N LYS A 11 -0.44 -8.01 -17.40
CA LYS A 11 -0.84 -8.17 -18.81
C LYS A 11 -1.56 -6.95 -19.38
N GLY A 12 -1.14 -5.76 -18.97
CA GLY A 12 -1.73 -4.51 -19.47
C GLY A 12 -3.25 -4.50 -19.28
N ALA A 13 -4.00 -4.42 -20.37
CA ALA A 13 -5.47 -4.37 -20.34
C ALA A 13 -6.13 -5.59 -19.66
N ASP A 14 -5.45 -6.75 -19.64
CA ASP A 14 -5.94 -7.98 -19.00
C ASP A 14 -5.63 -8.04 -17.50
N GLY A 15 -4.91 -7.07 -16.97
CA GLY A 15 -4.65 -6.88 -15.55
C GLY A 15 -3.61 -7.83 -14.96
N PHE A 16 -3.76 -8.13 -13.68
CA PHE A 16 -2.86 -8.97 -12.90
C PHE A 16 -3.29 -10.43 -12.92
N TRP A 17 -2.31 -11.34 -13.08
CA TRP A 17 -2.49 -12.77 -13.10
C TRP A 17 -1.58 -13.44 -12.06
N LEU A 18 -2.13 -14.38 -11.32
CA LEU A 18 -1.40 -15.20 -10.35
C LEU A 18 -1.52 -16.68 -10.74
N ASN A 19 -0.38 -17.38 -10.84
CA ASN A 19 -0.32 -18.80 -11.16
C ASN A 19 -1.12 -19.15 -12.43
N GLY A 20 -0.95 -18.33 -13.47
CA GLY A 20 -1.62 -18.51 -14.77
C GLY A 20 -3.11 -18.24 -14.81
N LYS A 21 -3.68 -17.64 -13.75
CA LYS A 21 -5.11 -17.29 -13.67
C LYS A 21 -5.28 -15.79 -13.39
N PRO A 22 -6.33 -15.16 -13.98
CA PRO A 22 -6.67 -13.79 -13.63
C PRO A 22 -6.93 -13.65 -12.13
N TYR A 23 -6.29 -12.68 -11.50
CA TYR A 23 -6.54 -12.39 -10.08
C TYR A 23 -7.83 -11.57 -9.90
N PRO A 24 -8.57 -11.76 -8.80
CA PRO A 24 -9.73 -10.94 -8.50
C PRO A 24 -9.38 -9.45 -8.43
N HIS A 25 -10.17 -8.63 -9.08
CA HIS A 25 -10.04 -7.18 -9.15
C HIS A 25 -11.00 -6.50 -8.16
N PRO A 26 -10.60 -5.40 -7.53
CA PRO A 26 -9.26 -4.82 -7.46
C PRO A 26 -8.38 -5.43 -6.36
N LEU A 27 -7.06 -5.25 -6.48
CA LEU A 27 -6.11 -5.47 -5.39
C LEU A 27 -6.11 -4.27 -4.45
N ILE A 28 -6.72 -4.43 -3.29
CA ILE A 28 -6.75 -3.39 -2.26
C ILE A 28 -5.66 -3.66 -1.23
N GLY A 29 -4.87 -2.63 -0.97
CA GLY A 29 -3.77 -2.68 -0.01
C GLY A 29 -3.60 -1.41 0.80
N ALA A 30 -2.50 -1.36 1.54
CA ALA A 30 -2.10 -0.18 2.28
C ALA A 30 -0.58 -0.05 2.33
N ASN A 31 -0.11 1.17 2.55
CA ASN A 31 1.29 1.45 2.84
C ASN A 31 1.60 1.14 4.31
N ARG A 32 2.81 0.71 4.61
CA ARG A 32 3.27 0.46 5.97
C ARG A 32 4.62 1.12 6.23
N HIS A 33 4.67 1.97 7.26
CA HIS A 33 5.91 2.35 7.93
C HIS A 33 6.26 1.33 9.03
N GLN A 34 7.55 1.05 9.19
CA GLN A 34 8.03 0.19 10.28
C GLN A 34 8.29 1.06 11.51
N ASP A 35 7.22 1.40 12.22
CA ASP A 35 7.32 2.08 13.50
C ASP A 35 6.22 1.60 14.47
N PHE A 36 6.48 1.76 15.74
CA PHE A 36 5.51 1.54 16.80
C PHE A 36 5.76 2.52 17.94
N ALA A 37 4.69 2.91 18.63
CA ALA A 37 4.78 3.80 19.77
C ALA A 37 5.84 3.33 20.77
N VAL A 38 6.64 4.27 21.30
CA VAL A 38 7.71 4.07 22.29
C VAL A 38 8.98 3.46 21.71
N VAL A 39 8.92 2.42 20.88
CA VAL A 39 10.08 1.69 20.38
C VAL A 39 10.58 2.17 19.01
N GLY A 40 9.80 3.03 18.32
CA GLY A 40 10.15 3.50 16.98
C GLY A 40 10.31 2.32 16.02
N ASN A 41 11.41 2.30 15.26
CA ASN A 41 11.69 1.25 14.28
C ASN A 41 12.20 -0.07 14.88
N ALA A 42 12.48 -0.12 16.20
CA ALA A 42 12.92 -1.33 16.89
C ALA A 42 11.75 -2.29 17.21
N VAL A 43 10.94 -2.56 16.20
CA VAL A 43 9.73 -3.38 16.29
C VAL A 43 10.12 -4.86 16.46
N PRO A 44 9.62 -5.58 17.49
CA PRO A 44 9.93 -7.00 17.67
C PRO A 44 9.23 -7.88 16.64
N ASN A 45 9.83 -9.05 16.34
CA ASN A 45 9.32 -9.99 15.32
C ASN A 45 7.85 -10.37 15.51
N SER A 46 7.43 -10.59 16.77
CA SER A 46 6.02 -10.91 17.08
C SER A 46 5.05 -9.80 16.70
N LEU A 47 5.48 -8.54 16.78
CA LEU A 47 4.65 -7.40 16.37
C LEU A 47 4.61 -7.25 14.84
N HIS A 48 5.70 -7.56 14.13
CA HIS A 48 5.69 -7.64 12.67
C HIS A 48 4.65 -8.65 12.18
N TRP A 49 4.62 -9.83 12.80
CA TRP A 49 3.61 -10.84 12.48
C TRP A 49 2.18 -10.38 12.81
N SER A 50 2.01 -9.76 13.98
CA SER A 50 0.71 -9.20 14.40
C SER A 50 0.22 -8.09 13.46
N ASP A 51 1.11 -7.21 13.02
CA ASP A 51 0.79 -6.16 12.04
C ASP A 51 0.31 -6.77 10.72
N ALA A 52 1.07 -7.72 10.17
CA ALA A 52 0.71 -8.40 8.92
C ALA A 52 -0.65 -9.13 9.05
N LYS A 53 -0.89 -9.81 10.19
CA LYS A 53 -2.17 -10.46 10.45
C LYS A 53 -3.33 -9.46 10.51
N LYS A 54 -3.19 -8.36 11.25
CA LYS A 54 -4.23 -7.32 11.33
C LYS A 54 -4.57 -6.72 9.96
N LEU A 55 -3.56 -6.48 9.13
CA LEU A 55 -3.75 -5.98 7.77
C LEU A 55 -4.49 -7.01 6.90
N ARG A 56 -4.14 -8.28 7.04
CA ARG A 56 -4.82 -9.37 6.34
C ARG A 56 -6.26 -9.57 6.83
N ASP A 57 -6.49 -9.47 8.14
CA ASP A 57 -7.82 -9.54 8.78
C ASP A 57 -8.74 -8.40 8.31
N ALA A 58 -8.17 -7.22 8.04
CA ALA A 58 -8.88 -6.11 7.41
C ALA A 58 -9.28 -6.35 5.94
N GLY A 59 -8.86 -7.47 5.35
CA GLY A 59 -9.15 -7.81 3.95
C GLY A 59 -8.13 -7.27 2.94
N LEU A 60 -7.04 -6.63 3.41
CA LEU A 60 -5.98 -6.14 2.52
C LEU A 60 -5.23 -7.32 1.89
N LYS A 61 -4.79 -7.12 0.65
CA LYS A 61 -4.11 -8.16 -0.16
C LYS A 61 -2.70 -7.78 -0.57
N VAL A 62 -2.37 -6.49 -0.57
CA VAL A 62 -1.03 -5.99 -0.90
C VAL A 62 -0.57 -4.95 0.10
N ILE A 63 0.69 -5.00 0.47
CA ILE A 63 1.35 -4.00 1.32
C ILE A 63 2.49 -3.37 0.53
N ARG A 64 2.54 -2.05 0.53
CA ARG A 64 3.69 -1.31 0.04
C ARG A 64 4.58 -0.90 1.22
N ASN A 65 5.83 -1.28 1.15
CA ASN A 65 6.84 -0.95 2.16
C ASN A 65 7.31 0.50 1.99
N ALA A 66 6.55 1.45 2.50
CA ALA A 66 6.84 2.88 2.28
C ALA A 66 7.60 3.49 3.47
N HIS A 67 8.67 4.24 3.28
CA HIS A 67 9.47 4.36 2.05
C HIS A 67 10.85 3.78 2.32
N CYS A 68 10.88 2.55 2.77
CA CYS A 68 12.11 1.82 3.09
C CYS A 68 11.82 0.32 3.23
N PRO A 69 12.84 -0.52 3.04
CA PRO A 69 12.74 -1.95 3.30
C PRO A 69 12.25 -2.22 4.72
N GLN A 70 11.36 -3.19 4.85
CA GLN A 70 10.89 -3.63 6.17
C GLN A 70 11.80 -4.73 6.73
N ASP A 71 11.65 -5.02 8.03
CA ASP A 71 12.34 -6.12 8.69
C ASP A 71 11.99 -7.46 8.01
N PRO A 72 12.95 -8.39 7.84
CA PRO A 72 12.69 -9.72 7.28
C PRO A 72 11.57 -10.49 7.99
N ALA A 73 11.37 -10.28 9.30
CA ALA A 73 10.26 -10.91 10.01
C ALA A 73 8.87 -10.46 9.51
N PHE A 74 8.77 -9.24 8.98
CA PHE A 74 7.53 -8.80 8.32
C PHE A 74 7.34 -9.50 6.97
N MET A 75 8.42 -9.68 6.21
CA MET A 75 8.39 -10.41 4.93
C MET A 75 7.99 -11.89 5.17
N ASP A 76 8.57 -12.54 6.19
CA ASP A 76 8.19 -13.90 6.59
C ASP A 76 6.71 -14.01 6.97
N ALA A 77 6.19 -13.01 7.69
CA ALA A 77 4.77 -12.94 8.05
C ALA A 77 3.87 -12.78 6.81
N CYS A 78 4.28 -11.94 5.85
CA CYS A 78 3.56 -11.75 4.59
C CYS A 78 3.55 -13.04 3.74
N ASP A 79 4.67 -13.78 3.71
CA ASP A 79 4.73 -15.11 3.08
C ASP A 79 3.71 -16.07 3.68
N GLU A 80 3.62 -16.12 5.02
CA GLU A 80 2.73 -17.02 5.75
C GLU A 80 1.24 -16.66 5.58
N LEU A 81 0.94 -15.37 5.59
CA LEU A 81 -0.43 -14.85 5.55
C LEU A 81 -0.97 -14.62 4.14
N GLY A 82 -0.13 -14.79 3.11
CA GLY A 82 -0.52 -14.60 1.72
C GLY A 82 -0.81 -13.14 1.36
N LEU A 83 -0.01 -12.22 1.90
CA LEU A 83 0.03 -10.83 1.47
C LEU A 83 1.03 -10.65 0.34
N PHE A 84 0.72 -9.86 -0.67
CA PHE A 84 1.70 -9.39 -1.63
C PHE A 84 2.48 -8.23 -1.05
N VAL A 85 3.76 -8.12 -1.39
CA VAL A 85 4.61 -7.00 -0.98
C VAL A 85 5.16 -6.28 -2.21
N LEU A 86 4.95 -4.98 -2.27
CA LEU A 86 5.65 -4.04 -3.12
C LEU A 86 6.80 -3.47 -2.30
N ASP A 87 8.02 -3.81 -2.68
CA ASP A 87 9.21 -3.54 -1.86
C ASP A 87 10.02 -2.37 -2.40
N ASN A 88 10.36 -1.43 -1.52
CA ASN A 88 10.93 -0.13 -1.85
C ASN A 88 12.37 -0.01 -1.37
N ILE A 89 13.20 0.66 -2.17
CA ILE A 89 14.47 1.20 -1.66
C ILE A 89 14.21 2.38 -0.71
N PRO A 90 15.14 2.69 0.20
CA PRO A 90 14.97 3.81 1.12
C PRO A 90 15.06 5.16 0.42
N GLY A 91 14.15 6.09 0.75
CA GLY A 91 14.22 7.49 0.38
C GLY A 91 13.02 8.03 -0.40
N TRP A 92 12.78 9.33 -0.20
CA TRP A 92 11.72 10.09 -0.89
C TRP A 92 12.06 11.57 -0.95
N GLN A 93 11.50 12.26 -1.96
CA GLN A 93 11.53 13.72 -2.13
C GLN A 93 12.92 14.35 -2.06
N PHE A 94 13.96 13.59 -2.36
CA PHE A 94 15.33 14.08 -2.31
C PHE A 94 16.19 13.47 -3.42
N TRP A 95 16.87 14.32 -4.15
CA TRP A 95 17.88 13.96 -5.12
C TRP A 95 19.16 14.76 -4.87
N ASN A 96 20.31 14.14 -5.10
CA ASN A 96 21.60 14.79 -5.05
C ASN A 96 22.42 14.40 -6.28
N ASP A 97 22.96 15.40 -6.98
CA ASP A 97 23.73 15.20 -8.21
C ASP A 97 25.15 14.66 -7.98
N ALA A 98 25.58 14.53 -6.71
CA ALA A 98 26.87 13.91 -6.41
C ALA A 98 26.85 12.44 -6.88
N PRO A 99 27.88 11.99 -7.66
CA PRO A 99 27.93 10.62 -8.18
C PRO A 99 27.81 9.53 -7.13
N GLU A 100 28.35 9.79 -5.92
CA GLU A 100 28.29 8.89 -4.79
C GLU A 100 26.86 8.62 -4.30
N PHE A 101 25.95 9.60 -4.45
CA PHE A 101 24.56 9.42 -4.09
C PHE A 101 23.91 8.32 -4.93
N ALA A 102 23.97 8.44 -6.25
CA ALA A 102 23.42 7.43 -7.16
C ALA A 102 24.06 6.06 -6.93
N GLN A 103 25.39 6.00 -6.73
CA GLN A 103 26.10 4.74 -6.47
C GLN A 103 25.65 4.06 -5.17
N ARG A 104 25.35 4.81 -4.12
CA ARG A 104 24.77 4.26 -2.88
C ARG A 104 23.38 3.68 -3.14
N VAL A 105 22.52 4.40 -3.87
CA VAL A 105 21.18 3.91 -4.21
C VAL A 105 21.25 2.65 -5.07
N PHE A 106 22.18 2.54 -6.02
CA PHE A 106 22.42 1.32 -6.80
C PHE A 106 22.87 0.16 -5.91
N SER A 107 23.74 0.42 -4.94
CA SER A 107 24.15 -0.57 -3.95
C SER A 107 22.98 -1.03 -3.08
N ASP A 108 22.15 -0.09 -2.61
CA ASP A 108 20.97 -0.39 -1.81
C ASP A 108 19.95 -1.20 -2.59
N THR A 109 19.71 -0.85 -3.86
CA THR A 109 18.84 -1.62 -4.77
C THR A 109 19.33 -3.06 -4.90
N ARG A 110 20.62 -3.26 -5.15
CA ARG A 110 21.24 -4.59 -5.27
C ARG A 110 21.10 -5.41 -3.99
N ASN A 111 21.37 -4.79 -2.86
CA ASN A 111 21.29 -5.43 -1.55
C ASN A 111 19.84 -5.80 -1.19
N LEU A 112 18.87 -4.92 -1.48
CA LEU A 112 17.47 -5.18 -1.28
C LEU A 112 17.00 -6.40 -2.08
N VAL A 113 17.30 -6.43 -3.38
CA VAL A 113 16.90 -7.55 -4.24
C VAL A 113 17.54 -8.86 -3.76
N ARG A 114 18.82 -8.85 -3.41
CA ARG A 114 19.52 -10.05 -2.88
C ARG A 114 18.92 -10.54 -1.58
N ARG A 115 18.50 -9.62 -0.69
CA ARG A 115 17.88 -9.96 0.59
C ARG A 115 16.53 -10.63 0.40
N ASP A 116 15.66 -10.05 -0.43
CA ASP A 116 14.22 -10.34 -0.40
C ASP A 116 13.70 -11.16 -1.60
N ARG A 117 14.50 -11.39 -2.65
CA ARG A 117 14.07 -12.09 -3.86
C ARG A 117 13.54 -13.53 -3.65
N ASN A 118 13.81 -14.15 -2.51
CA ASN A 118 13.34 -15.50 -2.19
C ASN A 118 12.01 -15.50 -1.42
N HIS A 119 11.46 -14.34 -1.05
CA HIS A 119 10.15 -14.26 -0.42
C HIS A 119 9.03 -14.46 -1.44
N ALA A 120 8.12 -15.39 -1.16
CA ALA A 120 6.98 -15.66 -2.01
C ALA A 120 5.96 -14.50 -2.04
N CYS A 121 5.92 -13.69 -1.00
CA CYS A 121 5.08 -12.50 -0.91
C CYS A 121 5.55 -11.37 -1.83
N LEU A 122 6.83 -11.34 -2.20
CA LEU A 122 7.34 -10.30 -3.07
C LEU A 122 6.59 -10.31 -4.40
N TRP A 123 5.99 -9.18 -4.72
CA TRP A 123 5.11 -9.02 -5.87
C TRP A 123 5.70 -8.09 -6.93
N MET A 124 6.33 -7.00 -6.46
CA MET A 124 6.88 -5.96 -7.31
C MET A 124 8.01 -5.24 -6.58
N TRP A 125 9.00 -4.77 -7.34
CA TRP A 125 10.03 -3.88 -6.86
C TRP A 125 9.71 -2.42 -7.17
N GLU A 126 10.02 -1.53 -6.25
CA GLU A 126 10.03 -0.08 -6.49
C GLU A 126 11.46 0.44 -6.25
N PRO A 127 12.36 0.23 -7.23
CA PRO A 127 13.78 0.55 -7.07
C PRO A 127 14.06 2.03 -7.41
N ILE A 128 13.11 2.91 -7.10
CA ILE A 128 13.18 4.35 -7.33
C ILE A 128 12.95 5.11 -6.03
N LEU A 129 13.38 6.35 -6.00
CA LEU A 129 13.11 7.27 -4.90
C LEU A 129 11.71 7.85 -5.05
N ASN A 130 10.85 7.64 -4.04
CA ASN A 130 9.46 8.10 -4.06
C ASN A 130 9.38 9.62 -4.25
N GLU A 131 8.46 10.10 -5.11
CA GLU A 131 8.20 11.52 -5.36
C GLU A 131 9.46 12.35 -5.60
N THR A 132 10.41 11.80 -6.35
CA THR A 132 11.72 12.39 -6.55
C THR A 132 11.99 12.64 -8.03
N TRP A 133 12.56 13.79 -8.36
CA TRP A 133 12.94 14.17 -9.72
C TRP A 133 14.37 13.70 -10.04
N TYR A 134 14.55 12.43 -10.36
CA TYR A 134 15.82 11.82 -10.73
C TYR A 134 16.00 11.82 -12.27
N PRO A 135 17.25 11.67 -12.78
CA PRO A 135 17.53 11.50 -14.21
C PRO A 135 16.99 10.17 -14.78
N ALA A 136 16.64 10.14 -16.07
CA ALA A 136 16.13 8.93 -16.72
C ALA A 136 17.13 7.76 -16.71
N ASP A 137 18.43 8.05 -16.85
CA ASP A 137 19.48 7.00 -16.78
C ASP A 137 19.58 6.38 -15.39
N PHE A 138 19.29 7.13 -14.32
CA PHE A 138 19.19 6.57 -12.97
C PHE A 138 18.06 5.53 -12.90
N ALA A 139 16.87 5.89 -13.42
CA ALA A 139 15.74 4.97 -13.50
C ALA A 139 16.07 3.70 -14.30
N LYS A 140 16.73 3.86 -15.44
CA LYS A 140 17.20 2.73 -16.24
C LYS A 140 18.17 1.83 -15.47
N GLN A 141 19.17 2.40 -14.82
CA GLN A 141 20.18 1.64 -14.09
C GLN A 141 19.59 0.87 -12.90
N THR A 142 18.67 1.46 -12.13
CA THR A 142 18.00 0.76 -11.03
C THR A 142 17.15 -0.41 -11.56
N ARG A 143 16.48 -0.25 -12.69
CA ARG A 143 15.74 -1.32 -13.36
C ARG A 143 16.66 -2.43 -13.85
N ASP A 144 17.79 -2.08 -14.46
CA ASP A 144 18.80 -3.03 -14.94
C ASP A 144 19.37 -3.86 -13.78
N ILE A 145 19.63 -3.24 -12.62
CA ILE A 145 20.10 -3.91 -11.40
C ILE A 145 19.05 -4.93 -10.90
N VAL A 146 17.78 -4.58 -10.88
CA VAL A 146 16.72 -5.53 -10.49
C VAL A 146 16.74 -6.74 -11.44
N ASN A 147 16.86 -6.54 -12.75
CA ASN A 147 16.92 -7.61 -13.73
C ASN A 147 18.17 -8.48 -13.59
N GLU A 148 19.32 -7.88 -13.28
CA GLU A 148 20.58 -8.60 -13.05
C GLU A 148 20.49 -9.50 -11.80
N GLU A 149 19.95 -8.97 -10.70
CA GLU A 149 19.89 -9.70 -9.43
C GLU A 149 18.70 -10.67 -9.32
N TYR A 150 17.66 -10.47 -10.11
CA TYR A 150 16.47 -11.30 -10.17
C TYR A 150 16.06 -11.57 -11.62
N PRO A 151 16.87 -12.34 -12.37
CA PRO A 151 16.72 -12.51 -13.82
C PRO A 151 15.61 -13.48 -14.23
N PHE A 152 14.47 -13.42 -13.58
CA PHE A 152 13.31 -14.24 -13.92
C PHE A 152 12.40 -13.52 -14.92
N PRO A 153 11.68 -14.27 -15.79
CA PRO A 153 10.77 -13.67 -16.77
C PRO A 153 9.71 -12.76 -16.17
N TYR A 154 9.45 -12.88 -14.87
CA TYR A 154 8.42 -12.16 -14.13
C TYR A 154 8.99 -11.23 -13.06
N SER A 155 10.24 -10.83 -13.18
CA SER A 155 10.81 -9.76 -12.38
C SER A 155 10.13 -8.46 -12.79
N THR A 156 9.31 -7.90 -11.90
CA THR A 156 8.49 -6.73 -12.18
C THR A 156 8.94 -5.55 -11.33
N SER A 157 9.04 -4.38 -11.96
CA SER A 157 9.30 -3.13 -11.28
C SER A 157 8.27 -2.07 -11.63
N GLY A 158 7.96 -1.19 -10.66
CA GLY A 158 7.02 -0.10 -10.84
C GLY A 158 7.62 1.26 -10.54
N CYS A 159 7.09 2.30 -11.18
CA CYS A 159 7.41 3.70 -10.90
C CYS A 159 6.23 4.61 -11.24
N ASP A 160 6.30 5.88 -10.84
CA ASP A 160 5.28 6.87 -11.20
C ASP A 160 5.18 7.07 -12.72
N ALA A 161 3.96 7.12 -13.23
CA ALA A 161 3.68 7.29 -14.66
C ALA A 161 4.22 8.62 -15.25
N THR A 162 4.47 9.59 -14.38
CA THR A 162 5.02 10.92 -14.73
C THR A 162 6.53 11.02 -14.49
N ALA A 163 7.17 9.97 -13.98
CA ALA A 163 8.59 9.97 -13.69
C ALA A 163 9.43 9.93 -14.98
N ARG A 164 10.62 10.53 -14.95
CA ARG A 164 11.62 10.36 -16.01
C ARG A 164 12.09 8.91 -16.04
N GLY A 165 12.13 8.31 -17.22
CA GLY A 165 12.52 6.91 -17.38
C GLY A 165 11.42 5.88 -17.03
N HIS A 166 10.15 6.34 -16.91
CA HIS A 166 9.02 5.43 -16.67
C HIS A 166 8.86 4.37 -17.78
N GLU A 167 9.33 4.64 -18.99
CA GLU A 167 9.31 3.72 -20.12
C GLU A 167 10.14 2.44 -19.90
N TYR A 168 11.01 2.41 -18.90
CA TYR A 168 11.82 1.22 -18.54
C TYR A 168 11.11 0.28 -17.58
N TYR A 169 9.93 0.66 -17.06
CA TYR A 169 9.23 -0.05 -15.99
C TYR A 169 8.01 -0.82 -16.50
N ASP A 170 7.63 -1.87 -15.78
CA ASP A 170 6.57 -2.80 -16.19
C ASP A 170 5.18 -2.35 -15.73
N VAL A 171 5.11 -1.69 -14.56
CA VAL A 171 3.88 -1.18 -13.97
C VAL A 171 4.04 0.30 -13.69
N LEU A 172 3.06 1.10 -14.08
CA LEU A 172 3.08 2.53 -13.85
C LEU A 172 2.09 2.94 -12.76
N PHE A 173 2.56 3.79 -11.84
CA PHE A 173 1.72 4.28 -10.77
C PHE A 173 0.96 5.53 -11.23
N ALA A 174 -0.37 5.41 -11.19
CA ALA A 174 -1.29 6.48 -11.54
C ALA A 174 -2.62 6.30 -10.82
N HIS A 175 -3.34 7.38 -10.61
CA HIS A 175 -4.71 7.31 -10.12
C HIS A 175 -5.68 6.94 -11.25
N PRO A 176 -6.75 6.17 -10.96
CA PRO A 176 -7.69 5.70 -11.99
C PRO A 176 -8.66 6.77 -12.46
N THR A 177 -8.82 7.84 -11.69
CA THR A 177 -9.81 8.88 -11.93
C THR A 177 -9.19 10.16 -12.46
N ASN A 178 -10.01 10.98 -13.05
CA ASN A 178 -9.79 12.24 -13.76
C ASN A 178 -8.96 13.31 -13.03
N GLY A 179 -8.08 12.92 -12.13
CA GLY A 179 -7.10 13.83 -11.57
C GLY A 179 -6.10 14.29 -12.61
N ASN A 180 -4.99 14.81 -12.17
CA ASN A 180 -3.90 15.28 -13.02
C ASN A 180 -3.06 14.15 -13.63
N ASP A 181 -3.46 12.90 -13.41
CA ASP A 181 -2.77 11.71 -13.87
C ASP A 181 -3.36 11.17 -15.18
N VAL A 182 -2.90 10.00 -15.58
CA VAL A 182 -3.28 9.40 -16.86
C VAL A 182 -4.79 9.05 -16.86
N SER A 183 -5.55 9.66 -17.76
CA SER A 183 -6.95 9.28 -17.92
C SER A 183 -7.08 7.88 -18.50
N VAL A 184 -8.20 7.20 -18.22
CA VAL A 184 -8.48 5.84 -18.73
C VAL A 184 -8.39 5.79 -20.26
N THR A 185 -8.72 6.87 -20.95
CA THR A 185 -8.63 6.98 -22.41
C THR A 185 -7.23 7.14 -22.96
N GLN A 186 -6.27 7.53 -22.11
CA GLN A 186 -4.86 7.76 -22.46
C GLN A 186 -3.95 6.62 -22.03
N MET A 187 -4.48 5.63 -21.32
CA MET A 187 -3.70 4.49 -20.85
C MET A 187 -3.23 3.63 -22.03
N ASP A 188 -1.93 3.38 -22.09
CA ASP A 188 -1.36 2.40 -23.02
C ASP A 188 -1.87 0.99 -22.61
N LYS A 189 -2.55 0.31 -23.52
CA LYS A 189 -3.12 -1.03 -23.26
C LYS A 189 -2.09 -2.12 -22.97
N ARG A 190 -0.82 -1.85 -23.25
CA ARG A 190 0.29 -2.77 -22.94
C ARG A 190 0.75 -2.67 -21.50
N ILE A 191 0.46 -1.55 -20.83
CA ILE A 191 0.93 -1.22 -19.49
C ILE A 191 -0.16 -1.52 -18.46
N THR A 192 0.24 -2.10 -17.34
CA THR A 192 -0.61 -2.25 -16.15
C THR A 192 -0.42 -1.06 -15.22
N TYR A 193 -1.50 -0.56 -14.65
CA TYR A 193 -1.49 0.59 -13.76
C TYR A 193 -1.88 0.20 -12.32
N PHE A 194 -1.30 0.92 -11.35
CA PHE A 194 -1.55 0.73 -9.93
C PHE A 194 -1.52 2.08 -9.20
N THR A 195 -2.30 2.28 -8.16
CA THR A 195 -2.20 3.49 -7.32
C THR A 195 -1.37 3.17 -6.09
N ARG A 196 -0.12 3.64 -6.04
CA ARG A 196 0.79 3.35 -4.92
C ARG A 196 0.38 4.00 -3.60
N GLU A 197 -0.32 5.12 -3.67
CA GLU A 197 -0.83 5.86 -2.51
C GLU A 197 -2.16 6.52 -2.84
N TRP A 198 -3.16 6.38 -1.96
CA TRP A 198 -4.44 7.08 -2.07
C TRP A 198 -5.06 7.33 -0.68
N GLY A 199 -6.00 8.25 -0.59
CA GLY A 199 -6.79 8.52 0.62
C GLY A 199 -6.30 9.71 1.42
N ASP A 200 -5.03 10.11 1.35
CA ASP A 200 -4.52 11.28 2.04
C ASP A 200 -4.80 12.56 1.23
N ASN A 201 -6.02 13.02 1.34
CA ASN A 201 -6.47 14.23 0.65
C ASN A 201 -6.53 15.38 1.63
N VAL A 202 -5.62 16.33 1.43
CA VAL A 202 -5.48 17.52 2.27
C VAL A 202 -5.22 18.75 1.40
N ASP A 203 -5.80 19.88 1.78
CA ASP A 203 -5.56 21.16 1.10
C ASP A 203 -4.23 21.79 1.54
N ASP A 204 -3.81 21.47 2.75
CA ASP A 204 -2.57 21.95 3.35
C ASP A 204 -1.84 20.80 4.05
N TRP A 205 -0.61 20.54 3.66
CA TRP A 205 0.24 19.51 4.25
C TRP A 205 0.54 19.71 5.73
N ASN A 206 0.46 20.94 6.23
CA ASN A 206 0.58 21.24 7.65
C ASN A 206 -0.75 21.05 8.41
N SER A 207 -1.86 20.84 7.71
CA SER A 207 -3.15 20.59 8.32
C SER A 207 -3.17 19.21 9.00
N HIS A 208 -3.65 19.17 10.23
CA HIS A 208 -3.92 17.95 10.99
C HIS A 208 -5.36 17.51 10.85
N ASN A 209 -6.23 18.41 10.41
CA ASN A 209 -7.67 18.21 10.30
C ASN A 209 -8.07 18.05 8.84
N SER A 210 -8.36 16.85 8.44
CA SER A 210 -8.93 16.54 7.13
C SER A 210 -9.79 15.28 7.24
N PRO A 211 -10.63 14.99 6.25
CA PRO A 211 -11.40 13.74 6.24
C PRO A 211 -10.55 12.49 6.35
N SER A 212 -9.29 12.53 5.89
CA SER A 212 -8.35 11.41 5.95
C SER A 212 -7.54 11.35 7.24
N ARG A 213 -7.24 12.48 7.87
CA ARG A 213 -6.35 12.57 9.04
C ARG A 213 -7.15 12.71 10.32
N VAL A 214 -7.47 11.59 10.95
CA VAL A 214 -8.34 11.50 12.11
C VAL A 214 -7.69 10.68 13.22
N ALA A 215 -7.38 11.31 14.34
CA ALA A 215 -6.94 10.59 15.53
C ALA A 215 -8.12 9.84 16.18
N ARG A 216 -7.87 8.60 16.62
CA ARG A 216 -8.91 7.77 17.24
C ARG A 216 -9.56 8.42 18.47
N ASN A 217 -8.80 9.14 19.27
CA ASN A 217 -9.27 9.82 20.48
C ASN A 217 -10.11 11.08 20.21
N TRP A 218 -10.32 11.48 18.96
CA TRP A 218 -11.25 12.58 18.62
C TRP A 218 -12.70 12.12 18.61
N GLY A 219 -12.97 10.82 18.77
CA GLY A 219 -14.29 10.24 18.93
C GLY A 219 -14.94 9.73 17.66
N GLU A 220 -16.21 9.36 17.77
CA GLU A 220 -16.98 8.62 16.77
C GLU A 220 -17.14 9.37 15.45
N VAL A 221 -17.59 10.61 15.52
CA VAL A 221 -17.94 11.39 14.30
C VAL A 221 -16.74 11.58 13.38
N PRO A 222 -15.55 12.00 13.83
CA PRO A 222 -14.36 12.04 12.99
C PRO A 222 -13.98 10.67 12.40
N MET A 223 -14.07 9.59 13.18
CA MET A 223 -13.77 8.23 12.67
C MET A 223 -14.77 7.77 11.61
N LEU A 224 -16.07 8.14 11.74
CA LEU A 224 -17.06 7.87 10.69
C LEU A 224 -16.79 8.67 9.42
N VAL A 225 -16.39 9.93 9.56
CA VAL A 225 -16.00 10.79 8.42
C VAL A 225 -14.81 10.16 7.67
N GLN A 226 -13.77 9.71 8.39
CA GLN A 226 -12.63 9.02 7.77
C GLN A 226 -13.05 7.74 7.03
N ALA A 227 -13.87 6.92 7.67
CA ALA A 227 -14.35 5.68 7.04
C ALA A 227 -15.15 5.97 5.77
N GLN A 228 -16.05 6.96 5.80
CA GLN A 228 -16.81 7.39 4.63
C GLN A 228 -15.90 7.97 3.53
N HIS A 229 -14.89 8.75 3.89
CA HIS A 229 -13.93 9.32 2.96
C HIS A 229 -13.15 8.22 2.21
N TYR A 230 -12.71 7.18 2.92
CA TYR A 230 -12.00 6.05 2.27
C TYR A 230 -12.94 5.18 1.45
N ALA A 231 -14.20 5.03 1.86
CA ALA A 231 -15.17 4.25 1.11
C ALA A 231 -15.56 4.95 -0.20
N LYS A 232 -16.03 6.18 -0.10
CA LYS A 232 -16.57 6.93 -1.25
C LYS A 232 -16.61 8.43 -0.94
N PRO A 233 -15.58 9.19 -1.28
CA PRO A 233 -15.59 10.63 -1.08
C PRO A 233 -16.60 11.33 -1.98
N SER A 234 -17.02 12.52 -1.56
CA SER A 234 -17.91 13.39 -2.34
C SER A 234 -17.23 14.11 -3.50
N TYR A 235 -15.92 13.97 -3.68
CA TYR A 235 -15.10 14.57 -4.72
C TYR A 235 -14.26 13.49 -5.45
N THR A 236 -13.66 13.84 -6.58
CA THR A 236 -13.06 12.92 -7.56
C THR A 236 -11.67 12.39 -7.19
N TYR A 237 -11.46 12.02 -5.93
CA TYR A 237 -10.24 11.35 -5.54
C TYR A 237 -10.40 9.82 -5.53
N THR A 238 -9.27 9.10 -5.60
CA THR A 238 -9.25 7.66 -5.48
C THR A 238 -9.82 7.23 -4.12
N SER A 239 -10.72 6.25 -4.16
CA SER A 239 -11.39 5.67 -3.01
C SER A 239 -11.56 4.18 -3.20
N TYR A 240 -12.04 3.47 -2.19
CA TYR A 240 -12.37 2.05 -2.30
C TYR A 240 -13.35 1.80 -3.47
N ASP A 241 -14.50 2.52 -3.49
CA ASP A 241 -15.50 2.43 -4.57
C ASP A 241 -14.91 2.83 -5.92
N GLY A 242 -14.06 3.86 -5.96
CA GLY A 242 -13.39 4.31 -7.17
C GLY A 242 -12.48 3.23 -7.77
N LEU A 243 -11.66 2.58 -6.94
CA LEU A 243 -10.80 1.47 -7.37
C LEU A 243 -11.63 0.28 -7.85
N TYR A 244 -12.71 -0.04 -7.18
CA TYR A 244 -13.59 -1.15 -7.54
C TYR A 244 -14.27 -0.97 -8.91
N ARG A 245 -14.49 0.27 -9.32
CA ARG A 245 -15.12 0.61 -10.61
C ARG A 245 -14.16 0.75 -11.78
N THR A 246 -12.85 0.62 -11.54
CA THR A 246 -11.86 0.71 -12.60
C THR A 246 -11.89 -0.50 -13.55
N THR A 247 -11.17 -0.39 -14.66
CA THR A 247 -10.92 -1.53 -15.54
C THR A 247 -9.86 -2.44 -14.94
N ARG A 248 -9.77 -3.67 -15.43
CA ARG A 248 -8.74 -4.62 -15.01
C ARG A 248 -7.31 -4.16 -15.25
N GLN A 249 -7.11 -3.23 -16.19
CA GLN A 249 -5.82 -2.63 -16.48
C GLN A 249 -5.26 -1.83 -15.28
N HIS A 250 -6.14 -1.16 -14.53
CA HIS A 250 -5.80 -0.53 -13.27
C HIS A 250 -6.08 -1.52 -12.13
N ILE A 251 -5.07 -2.24 -11.70
CA ILE A 251 -5.21 -3.44 -10.87
C ILE A 251 -5.57 -3.19 -9.41
N GLY A 252 -5.49 -1.96 -8.91
CA GLY A 252 -5.83 -1.63 -7.52
C GLY A 252 -4.95 -0.54 -6.93
N GLY A 253 -4.85 -0.49 -5.62
CA GLY A 253 -4.02 0.52 -4.96
C GLY A 253 -3.86 0.34 -3.45
N CYS A 254 -2.83 1.01 -2.91
CA CYS A 254 -2.50 1.04 -1.50
C CYS A 254 -2.99 2.34 -0.84
N LEU A 255 -3.79 2.19 0.22
CA LEU A 255 -4.19 3.32 1.06
C LEU A 255 -2.96 3.96 1.73
N TRP A 256 -2.92 5.26 1.79
CA TRP A 256 -2.06 6.01 2.68
C TRP A 256 -2.86 6.44 3.93
N HIS A 257 -2.86 5.69 5.06
CA HIS A 257 -1.89 4.69 5.46
C HIS A 257 -2.55 3.55 6.27
N SER A 258 -1.81 2.47 6.57
CA SER A 258 -2.32 1.36 7.40
C SER A 258 -2.44 1.70 8.88
N PHE A 259 -1.40 2.31 9.45
CA PHE A 259 -1.31 2.71 10.85
C PHE A 259 -1.01 4.20 10.96
N ASP A 260 -1.49 4.85 12.00
CA ASP A 260 -0.94 6.14 12.36
C ASP A 260 0.55 5.98 12.65
N HIS A 261 1.37 6.90 12.17
CA HIS A 261 2.82 6.78 12.27
C HIS A 261 3.52 8.12 12.51
N GLN A 262 4.73 8.07 13.04
CA GLN A 262 5.53 9.27 13.26
C GLN A 262 6.07 9.81 11.94
N ARG A 263 5.91 11.09 11.68
CA ARG A 263 6.36 11.73 10.43
C ARG A 263 7.79 12.25 10.47
N GLY A 264 8.43 12.29 11.61
CA GLY A 264 9.81 12.74 11.75
C GLY A 264 10.06 14.25 11.67
N TYR A 265 9.34 14.99 10.86
CA TYR A 265 9.44 16.44 10.72
C TYR A 265 8.27 17.21 11.34
N HIS A 266 7.36 16.50 11.99
CA HIS A 266 6.19 17.07 12.61
C HIS A 266 6.03 16.57 14.06
N PRO A 267 5.60 17.39 15.02
CA PRO A 267 5.41 16.96 16.41
C PRO A 267 4.30 15.93 16.58
N ASP A 268 3.26 16.01 15.75
CA ASP A 268 2.14 15.07 15.81
C ASP A 268 2.36 13.89 14.85
N PRO A 269 1.85 12.70 15.21
CA PRO A 269 1.77 11.58 14.28
C PRO A 269 0.92 11.92 13.06
N PHE A 270 1.15 11.22 11.97
CA PHE A 270 0.23 11.17 10.84
C PHE A 270 -0.99 10.32 11.25
N TYR A 271 -2.18 10.89 11.18
CA TYR A 271 -3.42 10.27 11.65
C TYR A 271 -4.25 9.59 10.54
N GLY A 272 -3.68 9.35 9.37
CA GLY A 272 -4.36 8.72 8.23
C GLY A 272 -4.47 7.20 8.27
N GLY A 273 -4.02 6.57 9.34
CA GLY A 273 -4.12 5.12 9.52
C GLY A 273 -5.56 4.63 9.70
N ILE A 274 -5.84 3.41 9.26
CA ILE A 274 -7.08 2.69 9.64
C ILE A 274 -7.00 2.12 11.06
N MET A 275 -5.81 2.12 11.63
CA MET A 275 -5.52 1.83 13.04
C MET A 275 -4.61 2.91 13.60
N ASP A 276 -4.69 3.14 14.90
CA ASP A 276 -3.83 4.11 15.59
C ASP A 276 -2.38 3.59 15.78
N VAL A 277 -1.52 4.40 16.41
CA VAL A 277 -0.10 4.05 16.68
C VAL A 277 0.06 2.81 17.57
N PHE A 278 -0.97 2.43 18.32
CA PHE A 278 -1.02 1.23 19.15
C PHE A 278 -1.73 0.05 18.46
N ARG A 279 -2.04 0.17 17.17
CA ARG A 279 -2.77 -0.82 16.37
C ARG A 279 -4.21 -1.04 16.84
N GLN A 280 -4.83 -0.04 17.51
CA GLN A 280 -6.24 -0.08 17.83
C GLN A 280 -7.06 0.32 16.58
N PRO A 281 -8.06 -0.46 16.18
CA PRO A 281 -8.85 -0.18 15.00
C PRO A 281 -9.64 1.13 15.12
N LYS A 282 -9.71 1.87 14.03
CA LYS A 282 -10.70 2.94 13.79
C LYS A 282 -11.90 2.38 13.02
N TYR A 283 -12.96 3.14 12.83
CA TYR A 283 -14.12 2.66 12.08
C TYR A 283 -13.79 2.37 10.60
N SER A 284 -12.79 3.05 10.03
CA SER A 284 -12.26 2.73 8.70
C SER A 284 -11.69 1.32 8.59
N TYR A 285 -11.08 0.75 9.64
CA TYR A 285 -10.67 -0.64 9.67
C TYR A 285 -11.83 -1.61 9.40
N TYR A 286 -12.95 -1.40 10.11
CA TYR A 286 -14.14 -2.24 9.95
C TYR A 286 -14.85 -2.02 8.63
N MET A 287 -14.77 -0.81 8.06
CA MET A 287 -15.22 -0.55 6.69
C MET A 287 -14.46 -1.43 5.68
N PHE A 288 -13.12 -1.47 5.77
CA PHE A 288 -12.32 -2.37 4.93
C PHE A 288 -12.64 -3.84 5.20
N GLN A 289 -12.72 -4.25 6.45
CA GLN A 289 -13.01 -5.61 6.85
C GLN A 289 -14.37 -6.11 6.33
N SER A 290 -15.37 -5.23 6.25
CA SER A 290 -16.69 -5.57 5.70
C SER A 290 -16.69 -5.82 4.19
N GLN A 291 -15.60 -5.50 3.50
CA GLN A 291 -15.46 -5.71 2.06
C GLN A 291 -14.65 -6.98 1.72
N ARG A 292 -14.15 -7.70 2.71
CA ARG A 292 -13.39 -8.92 2.48
C ARG A 292 -14.28 -10.08 2.06
N ASP A 293 -13.70 -11.00 1.29
CA ASP A 293 -14.37 -12.24 0.93
C ASP A 293 -14.57 -13.15 2.17
N ILE A 294 -15.73 -13.79 2.26
CA ILE A 294 -15.96 -14.86 3.22
C ILE A 294 -15.42 -16.16 2.60
N LEU A 295 -14.45 -16.78 3.28
CA LEU A 295 -13.87 -18.05 2.84
C LEU A 295 -14.39 -19.19 3.73
N LYS A 296 -14.68 -20.34 3.10
CA LYS A 296 -15.09 -21.54 3.84
C LYS A 296 -13.91 -22.28 4.49
N GLU A 297 -12.71 -22.03 3.98
CA GLU A 297 -11.50 -22.68 4.45
C GLU A 297 -10.92 -21.96 5.65
N GLU A 298 -10.46 -22.72 6.62
CA GLU A 298 -9.70 -22.18 7.75
C GLU A 298 -8.33 -21.63 7.27
N ARG A 299 -7.98 -20.46 7.72
CA ARG A 299 -6.74 -19.76 7.40
C ARG A 299 -6.11 -19.19 8.68
N PRO A 300 -4.83 -18.84 8.69
CA PRO A 300 -4.19 -18.19 9.83
C PRO A 300 -4.65 -16.74 10.05
N PHE A 301 -5.66 -16.28 9.32
CA PHE A 301 -6.29 -14.98 9.41
C PHE A 301 -7.82 -15.10 9.35
N GLU A 302 -8.52 -14.02 9.69
CA GLU A 302 -9.97 -13.98 9.73
C GLU A 302 -10.61 -14.18 8.34
N THR A 303 -11.52 -15.17 8.23
CA THR A 303 -12.18 -15.52 6.96
C THR A 303 -13.70 -15.56 7.04
N GLY A 304 -14.24 -15.57 8.27
CA GLY A 304 -15.66 -15.70 8.52
C GLY A 304 -16.45 -14.41 8.30
N PRO A 305 -17.77 -14.48 8.41
CA PRO A 305 -18.64 -13.32 8.41
C PRO A 305 -18.30 -12.39 9.57
N MET A 306 -18.51 -11.09 9.36
CA MET A 306 -18.30 -10.07 10.39
C MET A 306 -19.49 -9.13 10.47
N VAL A 307 -19.69 -8.57 11.64
CA VAL A 307 -20.56 -7.41 11.87
C VAL A 307 -19.90 -6.51 12.91
N HIS A 308 -19.90 -5.22 12.67
CA HIS A 308 -19.41 -4.23 13.60
C HIS A 308 -20.36 -3.03 13.65
N ILE A 309 -20.81 -2.68 14.84
CA ILE A 309 -21.62 -1.49 15.08
C ILE A 309 -20.67 -0.34 15.39
N ALA A 310 -20.53 0.58 14.44
CA ALA A 310 -19.67 1.76 14.58
C ALA A 310 -20.40 2.86 15.35
N HIS A 311 -20.68 2.61 16.62
CA HIS A 311 -21.44 3.48 17.50
C HIS A 311 -21.16 3.14 18.97
N GLU A 312 -20.88 4.13 19.81
CA GLU A 312 -20.50 3.91 21.21
C GLU A 312 -21.70 3.96 22.17
N MET A 313 -22.90 4.22 21.67
CA MET A 313 -24.15 4.24 22.43
C MET A 313 -24.13 5.22 23.61
N THR A 314 -23.50 6.38 23.44
CA THR A 314 -23.45 7.45 24.45
C THR A 314 -24.47 8.55 24.16
N PRO A 315 -24.79 9.42 25.10
CA PRO A 315 -25.64 10.58 24.85
C PRO A 315 -25.08 11.58 23.81
N PHE A 316 -23.80 11.47 23.49
CA PHE A 316 -23.09 12.33 22.53
C PHE A 316 -22.89 11.62 21.15
N SER A 317 -23.27 10.37 21.07
CA SER A 317 -23.18 9.61 19.82
C SER A 317 -24.12 10.15 18.74
N PRO A 318 -23.82 9.96 17.45
CA PRO A 318 -24.75 10.29 16.36
C PRO A 318 -26.12 9.62 16.55
N LYS A 319 -27.18 10.24 16.00
CA LYS A 319 -28.52 9.61 16.03
C LYS A 319 -28.62 8.40 15.12
N ASP A 320 -27.88 8.42 14.01
CA ASP A 320 -27.84 7.35 13.05
C ASP A 320 -26.73 6.35 13.42
N VAL A 321 -27.08 5.08 13.39
CA VAL A 321 -26.14 4.00 13.68
C VAL A 321 -25.57 3.45 12.38
N THR A 322 -24.25 3.49 12.26
CA THR A 322 -23.53 2.86 11.13
C THR A 322 -23.15 1.43 11.50
N VAL A 323 -23.44 0.49 10.60
CA VAL A 323 -23.07 -0.92 10.77
C VAL A 323 -22.28 -1.39 9.56
N TYR A 324 -21.13 -2.02 9.80
CA TYR A 324 -20.33 -2.68 8.78
C TYR A 324 -20.52 -4.19 8.88
N SER A 325 -20.84 -4.83 7.75
CA SER A 325 -20.97 -6.30 7.65
C SER A 325 -20.61 -6.78 6.24
N ASN A 326 -20.15 -8.01 6.12
CA ASN A 326 -19.94 -8.70 4.84
C ASN A 326 -20.90 -9.87 4.66
#